data_e7c3606bf8bd6d7264bcb62745078aa7
#
_entry.id   e7c3606bf8bd6d7264bcb62745078aa7
#
_cell.length_a   1.000
_cell.length_b   1.000
_cell.length_c   1.000
_cell.angle_alpha   90.00
_cell.angle_beta   90.00
_cell.angle_gamma   90.00
#
_symmetry.space_group_name_H-M   'P 1'
#
loop_
_entity.id
_entity.type
_entity.pdbx_description
1 polymer ?
#
loop_
_entity_poly.entity_id
_entity_poly.type
_entity_poly.pdbx_seq_one_letter_code
_entity_poly.pdbx_strand_id
1 'polypeptide(L)'
;MNREMLYLNRSDIEQAGGNHSQVYVDALTEALTAHAHNDFVQPLKPYLRQDPENGHIADRIIAMPSHIGGEHAISGIKWIGSKHDNPSKRNMERASGVIILNDPETNYPIAVMEASLISSMRTAAVSVIAAKHLAKKGFKDLTIIGCGPVSYTHLTLPTNR
;
A
#
# COMPACT_ATOMS: atom_id res chain seq x y z
N MET A 1 12.51 23.64 -18.86
CA MET A 1 13.00 22.60 -17.96
C MET A 1 12.42 21.27 -18.44
N ASN A 2 13.25 20.32 -18.81
CA ASN A 2 12.79 18.97 -19.13
C ASN A 2 12.49 18.29 -17.78
N ARG A 3 11.23 18.11 -17.42
CA ARG A 3 10.84 17.41 -16.20
C ARG A 3 10.61 15.97 -16.58
N GLU A 4 11.53 15.10 -16.23
CA GLU A 4 11.41 13.67 -16.42
C GLU A 4 10.49 13.10 -15.35
N MET A 5 9.50 12.33 -15.75
CA MET A 5 8.65 11.54 -14.87
C MET A 5 9.24 10.13 -14.79
N LEU A 6 9.41 9.62 -13.58
CA LEU A 6 9.92 8.26 -13.35
C LEU A 6 8.83 7.22 -13.62
N TYR A 7 9.19 6.16 -14.33
CA TYR A 7 8.35 4.97 -14.51
C TYR A 7 9.05 3.79 -13.85
N LEU A 8 8.50 3.29 -12.73
CA LEU A 8 9.10 2.24 -11.92
C LEU A 8 8.25 0.97 -11.96
N ASN A 9 8.80 -0.07 -12.54
CA ASN A 9 8.22 -1.40 -12.47
C ASN A 9 8.56 -2.08 -11.12
N ARG A 10 8.07 -3.30 -10.91
CA ARG A 10 8.30 -4.04 -9.68
C ARG A 10 9.78 -4.25 -9.38
N SER A 11 10.58 -4.60 -10.40
CA SER A 11 12.03 -4.83 -10.24
C SER A 11 12.75 -3.56 -9.81
N ASP A 12 12.37 -2.41 -10.36
CA ASP A 12 12.96 -1.12 -9.98
C ASP A 12 12.66 -0.80 -8.51
N ILE A 13 11.43 -1.08 -8.06
CA ILE A 13 11.01 -0.88 -6.66
C ILE A 13 11.78 -1.83 -5.74
N GLU A 14 11.95 -3.09 -6.12
CA GLU A 14 12.72 -4.08 -5.35
C GLU A 14 14.21 -3.66 -5.24
N GLN A 15 14.80 -3.19 -6.33
CA GLN A 15 16.17 -2.66 -6.33
C GLN A 15 16.34 -1.40 -5.47
N ALA A 16 15.29 -0.58 -5.38
CA ALA A 16 15.25 0.59 -4.50
C ALA A 16 15.00 0.24 -3.02
N GLY A 17 14.93 -1.03 -2.66
CA GLY A 17 14.70 -1.50 -1.29
C GLY A 17 13.23 -1.76 -0.94
N GLY A 18 12.33 -1.75 -1.92
CA GLY A 18 10.89 -1.98 -1.71
C GLY A 18 10.51 -3.40 -1.24
N ASN A 19 11.47 -4.31 -1.13
CA ASN A 19 11.31 -5.62 -0.50
C ASN A 19 11.77 -5.64 0.98
N HIS A 20 12.29 -4.53 1.50
CA HIS A 20 12.74 -4.44 2.88
C HIS A 20 11.59 -4.00 3.79
N SER A 21 11.15 -4.90 4.63
CA SER A 21 9.96 -4.71 5.49
C SER A 21 10.10 -3.54 6.47
N GLN A 22 11.30 -3.26 6.98
CA GLN A 22 11.53 -2.19 7.94
C GLN A 22 11.23 -0.81 7.34
N VAL A 23 11.54 -0.60 6.06
CA VAL A 23 11.22 0.65 5.34
C VAL A 23 9.73 1.00 5.43
N TYR A 24 8.86 0.00 5.31
CA TYR A 24 7.42 0.22 5.43
C TYR A 24 6.96 0.48 6.86
N VAL A 25 7.60 -0.14 7.85
CA VAL A 25 7.27 0.10 9.27
C VAL A 25 7.64 1.54 9.64
N ASP A 26 8.81 2.00 9.21
CA ASP A 26 9.29 3.36 9.50
C ASP A 26 8.43 4.41 8.80
N ALA A 27 8.23 4.29 7.50
CA ALA A 27 7.39 5.20 6.73
C ALA A 27 5.92 5.26 7.22
N LEU A 28 5.35 4.12 7.62
CA LEU A 28 4.00 4.10 8.17
C LEU A 28 3.93 4.65 9.60
N THR A 29 4.97 4.49 10.39
CA THR A 29 5.03 5.13 11.72
C THR A 29 5.04 6.64 11.58
N GLU A 30 5.80 7.19 10.63
CA GLU A 30 5.78 8.60 10.29
C GLU A 30 4.40 9.05 9.80
N ALA A 31 3.83 8.31 8.85
CA ALA A 31 2.50 8.60 8.31
C ALA A 31 1.39 8.58 9.37
N LEU A 32 1.42 7.63 10.30
CA LEU A 32 0.47 7.57 11.41
C LEU A 32 0.68 8.72 12.40
N THR A 33 1.91 9.17 12.58
CA THR A 33 2.22 10.34 13.40
C THR A 33 1.68 11.63 12.76
N ALA A 34 1.90 11.84 11.46
CA ALA A 34 1.32 12.95 10.73
C ALA A 34 -0.23 12.91 10.78
N HIS A 35 -0.82 11.74 10.63
CA HIS A 35 -2.27 11.54 10.76
C HIS A 35 -2.77 11.94 12.16
N ALA A 36 -2.06 11.57 13.23
CA ALA A 36 -2.44 11.93 14.60
C ALA A 36 -2.38 13.45 14.85
N HIS A 37 -1.54 14.16 14.10
CA HIS A 37 -1.45 15.62 14.13
C HIS A 37 -2.37 16.33 13.14
N ASN A 38 -3.24 15.60 12.43
CA ASN A 38 -4.12 16.11 11.37
C ASN A 38 -3.36 16.73 10.17
N ASP A 39 -2.11 16.33 9.96
CA ASP A 39 -1.28 16.79 8.85
C ASP A 39 -1.40 15.85 7.65
N PHE A 40 -2.62 15.71 7.17
CA PHE A 40 -2.95 14.89 6.00
C PHE A 40 -4.25 15.33 5.35
N VAL A 41 -4.45 14.93 4.09
CA VAL A 41 -5.73 15.03 3.39
C VAL A 41 -6.05 13.68 2.75
N GLN A 42 -7.19 13.11 3.11
CA GLN A 42 -7.65 11.84 2.56
C GLN A 42 -9.13 11.91 2.18
N PRO A 43 -9.44 12.24 0.91
CA PRO A 43 -10.81 12.25 0.41
C PRO A 43 -11.46 10.87 0.45
N LEU A 44 -12.78 10.83 0.34
CA LEU A 44 -13.52 9.58 0.16
C LEU A 44 -13.03 8.84 -1.09
N LYS A 45 -12.93 7.53 -0.98
CA LYS A 45 -12.43 6.66 -2.06
C LYS A 45 -13.56 6.34 -3.04
N PRO A 46 -13.55 6.84 -4.28
CA PRO A 46 -14.50 6.40 -5.27
C PRO A 46 -14.22 4.96 -5.73
N TYR A 47 -15.30 4.23 -5.91
CA TYR A 47 -15.30 2.84 -6.39
C TYR A 47 -15.93 2.77 -7.76
N LEU A 48 -15.23 2.15 -8.71
CA LEU A 48 -15.78 1.77 -10.00
C LEU A 48 -16.07 0.28 -9.99
N ARG A 49 -17.33 -0.10 -10.09
CA ARG A 49 -17.80 -1.47 -10.21
C ARG A 49 -18.48 -1.64 -11.55
N GLN A 50 -18.10 -2.64 -12.33
CA GLN A 50 -18.68 -2.90 -13.64
C GLN A 50 -20.10 -3.47 -13.54
N ASP A 51 -20.33 -4.30 -12.53
CA ASP A 51 -21.65 -4.85 -12.20
C ASP A 51 -21.90 -4.62 -10.70
N PRO A 52 -22.53 -3.50 -10.34
CA PRO A 52 -22.76 -3.16 -8.94
C PRO A 52 -23.84 -4.02 -8.28
N GLU A 53 -24.74 -4.62 -9.05
CA GLU A 53 -25.88 -5.38 -8.53
C GLU A 53 -25.55 -6.87 -8.37
N ASN A 54 -24.95 -7.49 -9.38
CA ASN A 54 -24.75 -8.95 -9.40
C ASN A 54 -23.27 -9.35 -9.30
N GLY A 55 -22.35 -8.41 -9.47
CA GLY A 55 -20.91 -8.67 -9.43
C GLY A 55 -20.40 -8.96 -8.00
N HIS A 56 -19.33 -9.75 -7.90
CA HIS A 56 -18.69 -10.01 -6.62
C HIS A 56 -18.15 -8.71 -5.99
N ILE A 57 -18.33 -8.55 -4.69
CA ILE A 57 -17.97 -7.30 -3.97
C ILE A 57 -16.50 -6.92 -4.10
N ALA A 58 -15.61 -7.88 -4.33
CA ALA A 58 -14.19 -7.63 -4.56
C ALA A 58 -13.85 -7.20 -5.99
N ASP A 59 -14.81 -7.28 -6.94
CA ASP A 59 -14.60 -6.90 -8.33
C ASP A 59 -14.81 -5.40 -8.48
N ARG A 60 -13.73 -4.66 -8.34
CA ARG A 60 -13.78 -3.20 -8.34
C ARG A 60 -12.44 -2.58 -8.66
N ILE A 61 -12.48 -1.35 -9.12
CA ILE A 61 -11.31 -0.48 -9.20
C ILE A 61 -11.52 0.65 -8.18
N ILE A 62 -10.47 0.99 -7.44
CA ILE A 62 -10.53 2.00 -6.38
C ILE A 62 -9.52 3.08 -6.68
N ALA A 63 -9.95 4.34 -6.66
CA ALA A 63 -9.06 5.50 -6.59
C ALA A 63 -8.85 5.88 -5.12
N MET A 64 -7.59 6.02 -4.72
CA MET A 64 -7.21 6.35 -3.36
C MET A 64 -6.27 7.56 -3.36
N PRO A 65 -6.78 8.78 -3.62
CA PRO A 65 -5.99 9.99 -3.50
C PRO A 65 -5.68 10.29 -2.04
N SER A 66 -4.51 10.84 -1.78
CA SER A 66 -4.12 11.32 -0.46
C SER A 66 -2.96 12.30 -0.55
N HIS A 67 -2.87 13.13 0.46
CA HIS A 67 -1.70 13.94 0.78
C HIS A 67 -1.27 13.62 2.20
N ILE A 68 0.01 13.56 2.45
CA ILE A 68 0.60 13.52 3.79
C ILE A 68 1.61 14.65 3.91
N GLY A 69 1.59 15.33 5.06
CA GLY A 69 2.55 16.35 5.42
C GLY A 69 3.79 15.78 6.11
N GLY A 70 4.46 16.60 6.91
CA GLY A 70 5.69 16.23 7.59
C GLY A 70 6.95 16.43 6.75
N GLU A 71 8.06 15.83 7.18
CA GLU A 71 9.37 15.97 6.53
C GLU A 71 9.37 15.44 5.09
N HIS A 72 8.61 14.37 4.84
CA HIS A 72 8.48 13.72 3.53
C HIS A 72 7.11 14.01 2.89
N ALA A 73 6.68 15.28 2.96
CA ALA A 73 5.39 15.68 2.39
C ALA A 73 5.25 15.25 0.93
N ILE A 74 4.12 14.57 0.62
CA ILE A 74 3.87 14.07 -0.73
C ILE A 74 2.37 13.97 -1.00
N SER A 75 1.98 14.26 -2.24
CA SER A 75 0.64 14.02 -2.76
C SER A 75 0.64 12.87 -3.76
N GLY A 76 -0.47 12.18 -3.87
CA GLY A 76 -0.55 11.12 -4.87
C GLY A 76 -1.85 10.35 -4.86
N ILE A 77 -1.91 9.34 -5.71
CA ILE A 77 -3.04 8.45 -5.83
C ILE A 77 -2.56 7.01 -6.02
N LYS A 78 -3.22 6.07 -5.35
CA LYS A 78 -3.16 4.66 -5.73
C LYS A 78 -4.43 4.33 -6.51
N TRP A 79 -4.26 3.86 -7.74
CA TRP A 79 -5.30 3.31 -8.59
C TRP A 79 -5.13 1.79 -8.63
N ILE A 80 -6.05 1.06 -7.97
CA ILE A 80 -5.93 -0.39 -7.80
C ILE A 80 -7.19 -1.11 -8.21
N GLY A 81 -7.06 -2.06 -9.14
CA GLY A 81 -8.10 -2.97 -9.54
C GLY A 81 -8.01 -4.30 -8.81
N SER A 82 -9.15 -4.93 -8.57
CA SER A 82 -9.22 -6.29 -8.05
C SER A 82 -10.33 -7.08 -8.73
N LYS A 83 -10.07 -8.37 -8.92
CA LYS A 83 -11.05 -9.33 -9.41
C LYS A 83 -10.87 -10.66 -8.69
N HIS A 84 -11.95 -11.13 -8.06
CA HIS A 84 -11.88 -12.27 -7.14
C HIS A 84 -11.44 -13.57 -7.81
N ASP A 85 -11.78 -13.77 -9.06
CA ASP A 85 -11.52 -14.98 -9.83
C ASP A 85 -10.24 -14.96 -10.68
N ASN A 86 -9.44 -13.87 -10.62
CA ASN A 86 -8.15 -13.80 -11.32
C ASN A 86 -7.21 -14.96 -10.96
N PRO A 87 -7.02 -15.34 -9.69
CA PRO A 87 -6.11 -16.45 -9.36
C PRO A 87 -6.59 -17.77 -9.93
N SER A 88 -7.87 -18.09 -9.81
CA SER A 88 -8.41 -19.39 -10.20
C SER A 88 -8.63 -19.54 -11.71
N LYS A 89 -9.02 -18.45 -12.39
CA LYS A 89 -9.37 -18.52 -13.82
C LYS A 89 -8.28 -18.04 -14.77
N ARG A 90 -7.36 -17.19 -14.29
CA ARG A 90 -6.39 -16.49 -15.16
C ARG A 90 -4.94 -16.66 -14.71
N ASN A 91 -4.70 -17.32 -13.58
CA ASN A 91 -3.38 -17.43 -12.96
C ASN A 91 -2.71 -16.05 -12.79
N MET A 92 -3.50 -15.06 -12.40
CA MET A 92 -3.06 -13.67 -12.16
C MET A 92 -3.25 -13.31 -10.70
N GLU A 93 -2.54 -12.31 -10.22
CA GLU A 93 -2.79 -11.74 -8.90
C GLU A 93 -4.24 -11.24 -8.80
N ARG A 94 -4.87 -11.43 -7.63
CA ARG A 94 -6.23 -10.94 -7.38
C ARG A 94 -6.36 -9.43 -7.57
N ALA A 95 -5.32 -8.68 -7.23
CA ALA A 95 -5.31 -7.23 -7.30
C ALA A 95 -3.98 -6.71 -7.81
N SER A 96 -4.04 -5.70 -8.68
CA SER A 96 -2.88 -4.98 -9.19
C SER A 96 -3.25 -3.52 -9.43
N GLY A 97 -2.26 -2.67 -9.58
CA GLY A 97 -2.51 -1.25 -9.81
C GLY A 97 -1.24 -0.43 -9.96
N VAL A 98 -1.43 0.86 -9.98
CA VAL A 98 -0.34 1.83 -10.04
C VAL A 98 -0.47 2.86 -8.93
N ILE A 99 0.66 3.44 -8.53
CA ILE A 99 0.74 4.63 -7.70
C ILE A 99 1.29 5.75 -8.56
N ILE A 100 0.66 6.91 -8.49
CA ILE A 100 1.17 8.15 -9.08
C ILE A 100 1.51 9.08 -7.92
N LEU A 101 2.73 9.62 -7.92
CA LEU A 101 3.16 10.64 -6.97
C LEU A 101 3.23 11.99 -7.66
N ASN A 102 2.83 13.01 -6.94
CA ASN A 102 2.83 14.40 -7.37
C ASN A 102 3.72 15.22 -6.44
N ASP A 103 4.48 16.10 -7.02
CA ASP A 103 5.22 17.12 -6.30
C ASP A 103 4.24 18.02 -5.52
N PRO A 104 4.43 18.23 -4.20
CA PRO A 104 3.45 18.92 -3.37
C PRO A 104 3.38 20.44 -3.64
N GLU A 105 4.43 21.05 -4.20
CA GLU A 105 4.45 22.48 -4.48
C GLU A 105 3.80 22.82 -5.82
N THR A 106 3.99 21.96 -6.82
CA THR A 106 3.60 22.22 -8.20
C THR A 106 2.43 21.38 -8.70
N ASN A 107 2.07 20.33 -7.97
CA ASN A 107 1.11 19.30 -8.36
C ASN A 107 1.47 18.53 -9.65
N TYR A 108 2.69 18.67 -10.16
CA TYR A 108 3.13 17.89 -11.31
C TYR A 108 3.34 16.43 -10.94
N PRO A 109 2.97 15.47 -11.79
CA PRO A 109 3.32 14.08 -11.57
C PRO A 109 4.83 13.91 -11.72
N ILE A 110 5.45 13.24 -10.74
CA ILE A 110 6.88 12.98 -10.68
C ILE A 110 7.24 11.52 -10.83
N ALA A 111 6.31 10.62 -10.49
CA ALA A 111 6.53 9.19 -10.63
C ALA A 111 5.23 8.42 -10.88
N VAL A 112 5.33 7.35 -11.66
CA VAL A 112 4.32 6.29 -11.78
C VAL A 112 5.00 4.98 -11.46
N MET A 113 4.43 4.18 -10.54
CA MET A 113 5.07 2.95 -10.09
C MET A 113 4.07 1.80 -9.92
N GLU A 114 4.56 0.57 -10.00
CA GLU A 114 3.79 -0.63 -9.71
C GLU A 114 3.31 -0.62 -8.24
N ALA A 115 2.07 -1.02 -8.00
CA ALA A 115 1.45 -0.86 -6.68
C ALA A 115 1.29 -2.15 -5.88
N SER A 116 1.39 -3.35 -6.47
CA SER A 116 1.04 -4.60 -5.78
C SER A 116 2.00 -4.91 -4.64
N LEU A 117 3.30 -4.78 -4.88
CA LEU A 117 4.33 -4.98 -3.87
C LEU A 117 4.14 -4.00 -2.70
N ILE A 118 4.08 -2.71 -3.01
CA ILE A 118 3.91 -1.65 -2.01
C ILE A 118 2.60 -1.86 -1.24
N SER A 119 1.51 -2.20 -1.93
CA SER A 119 0.20 -2.40 -1.32
C SER A 119 0.16 -3.59 -0.35
N SER A 120 0.86 -4.68 -0.64
CA SER A 120 0.94 -5.84 0.26
C SER A 120 1.86 -5.55 1.45
N MET A 121 3.05 -5.02 1.21
CA MET A 121 4.04 -4.72 2.24
C MET A 121 3.51 -3.70 3.25
N ARG A 122 2.92 -2.57 2.79
CA ARG A 122 2.34 -1.58 3.70
C ARG A 122 1.18 -2.15 4.52
N THR A 123 0.41 -3.08 3.98
CA THR A 123 -0.72 -3.69 4.72
C THR A 123 -0.21 -4.57 5.84
N ALA A 124 0.82 -5.36 5.59
CA ALA A 124 1.47 -6.16 6.62
C ALA A 124 2.12 -5.29 7.70
N ALA A 125 2.80 -4.20 7.30
CA ALA A 125 3.47 -3.30 8.23
C ALA A 125 2.48 -2.61 9.20
N VAL A 126 1.26 -2.26 8.76
CA VAL A 126 0.21 -1.75 9.66
C VAL A 126 -0.12 -2.76 10.76
N SER A 127 -0.24 -4.05 10.43
CA SER A 127 -0.51 -5.09 11.43
C SER A 127 0.65 -5.25 12.41
N VAL A 128 1.90 -5.14 11.95
CA VAL A 128 3.09 -5.20 12.81
C VAL A 128 3.15 -4.02 13.77
N ILE A 129 2.87 -2.81 13.30
CA ILE A 129 2.80 -1.61 14.14
C ILE A 129 1.71 -1.79 15.20
N ALA A 130 0.51 -2.24 14.79
CA ALA A 130 -0.57 -2.53 15.73
C ALA A 130 -0.16 -3.59 16.78
N ALA A 131 0.48 -4.67 16.36
CA ALA A 131 0.95 -5.71 17.27
C ALA A 131 2.00 -5.18 18.26
N LYS A 132 2.93 -4.33 17.83
CA LYS A 132 3.92 -3.70 18.72
C LYS A 132 3.28 -2.92 19.88
N HIS A 133 2.13 -2.29 19.63
CA HIS A 133 1.47 -1.43 20.61
C HIS A 133 0.33 -2.13 21.37
N LEU A 134 -0.35 -3.08 20.76
CA LEU A 134 -1.62 -3.63 21.27
C LEU A 134 -1.53 -5.10 21.68
N ALA A 135 -0.53 -5.86 21.21
CA ALA A 135 -0.42 -7.26 21.57
C ALA A 135 0.05 -7.44 23.02
N LYS A 136 -0.31 -8.58 23.64
CA LYS A 136 0.18 -8.94 24.95
C LYS A 136 1.71 -9.00 24.96
N LYS A 137 2.34 -8.32 25.93
CA LYS A 137 3.81 -8.35 26.08
C LYS A 137 4.31 -9.79 26.24
N GLY A 138 5.36 -10.13 25.50
CA GLY A 138 6.01 -11.44 25.61
C GLY A 138 5.22 -12.59 24.98
N PHE A 139 4.30 -12.33 24.04
CA PHE A 139 3.68 -13.41 23.25
C PHE A 139 4.77 -14.18 22.47
N LYS A 140 4.59 -15.50 22.38
CA LYS A 140 5.55 -16.39 21.69
C LYS A 140 4.98 -16.97 20.42
N ASP A 141 3.65 -16.98 20.31
CA ASP A 141 2.94 -17.63 19.23
C ASP A 141 2.13 -16.61 18.45
N LEU A 142 2.21 -16.68 17.13
CA LEU A 142 1.43 -15.90 16.18
C LEU A 142 0.74 -16.85 15.21
N THR A 143 -0.58 -16.77 15.11
CA THR A 143 -1.35 -17.52 14.12
C THR A 143 -1.83 -16.58 13.03
N ILE A 144 -1.56 -16.93 11.76
CA ILE A 144 -2.02 -16.19 10.59
C ILE A 144 -3.00 -17.08 9.82
N ILE A 145 -4.21 -16.57 9.59
CA ILE A 145 -5.24 -17.28 8.82
C ILE A 145 -5.27 -16.70 7.41
N GLY A 146 -4.85 -17.51 6.43
CA GLY A 146 -4.76 -17.15 5.02
C GLY A 146 -3.35 -17.37 4.45
N CYS A 147 -3.28 -17.49 3.12
CA CYS A 147 -2.03 -17.74 2.37
C CYS A 147 -1.85 -16.76 1.19
N GLY A 148 -2.45 -15.58 1.27
CA GLY A 148 -2.30 -14.54 0.25
C GLY A 148 -1.01 -13.73 0.37
N PRO A 149 -0.75 -12.80 -0.57
CA PRO A 149 0.46 -11.96 -0.55
C PRO A 149 0.65 -11.20 0.77
N VAL A 150 -0.43 -10.73 1.38
CA VAL A 150 -0.38 -10.04 2.68
C VAL A 150 0.03 -10.99 3.81
N SER A 151 -0.43 -12.23 3.82
CA SER A 151 -0.06 -13.22 4.83
C SER A 151 1.43 -13.55 4.76
N TYR A 152 1.97 -13.73 3.55
CA TYR A 152 3.38 -13.99 3.34
C TYR A 152 4.25 -12.83 3.84
N THR A 153 3.89 -11.60 3.55
CA THR A 153 4.63 -10.42 4.01
C THR A 153 4.60 -10.26 5.53
N HIS A 154 3.52 -10.67 6.21
CA HIS A 154 3.48 -10.69 7.67
C HIS A 154 4.53 -11.64 8.28
N LEU A 155 4.77 -12.78 7.65
CA LEU A 155 5.77 -13.75 8.13
C LEU A 155 7.21 -13.24 7.96
N THR A 156 7.45 -12.40 6.98
CA THR A 156 8.78 -11.85 6.67
C THR A 156 9.10 -10.54 7.39
N LEU A 157 8.10 -9.92 8.04
CA LEU A 157 8.33 -8.74 8.84
C LEU A 157 9.05 -9.08 10.16
N PRO A 158 10.08 -8.32 10.57
CA PRO A 158 10.77 -8.59 11.82
C PRO A 158 9.80 -8.37 12.99
N THR A 159 9.34 -9.47 13.57
CA THR A 159 8.73 -9.48 14.90
C THR A 159 9.86 -9.32 15.90
N ASN A 160 10.23 -8.10 16.20
CA ASN A 160 11.33 -7.84 17.09
C ASN A 160 11.12 -8.50 18.46
N ARG A 161 12.14 -9.20 18.83
CA ARG A 161 12.45 -9.70 20.17
C ARG A 161 12.55 -8.55 21.17
#